data_588dad6f35f178e212ecdaaddde43409
#
_entry.id   588dad6f35f178e212ecdaaddde43409
#
_cell.length_a   1.000
_cell.length_b   1.000
_cell.length_c   1.000
_cell.angle_alpha   90.00
_cell.angle_beta   90.00
_cell.angle_gamma   90.00
#
_symmetry.space_group_name_H-M   'P 1'
#
loop_
_entity.id
_entity.type
_entity.pdbx_description
1 polymer ?
#
loop_
_entity_poly.entity_id
_entity_poly.type
_entity_poly.pdbx_seq_one_letter_code
_entity_poly.pdbx_strand_id
1 'polypeptide(L)'
;MLSGESIVLDEQTLMRELQVAIEEENYAQAAKIRDGLKVLQEDSKASVLAANARFYNAFRKGDLAAMQSLWAKADNVCCVHPGASGIQGYDDVMESWELVWMNYDFPLEIELKNVRVHFRGDVGYVTCVEFVRTKGSSWGAQFVTNVFEKIDGQWLISIHHASPVDL
;
A
#
# COMPACT_ATOMS: atom_id res chain seq x y z
N MET A 1 18.62 -30.23 13.75
CA MET A 1 18.57 -28.85 13.22
C MET A 1 17.20 -28.28 13.57
N LEU A 2 17.15 -27.46 14.59
CA LEU A 2 15.93 -26.76 15.00
C LEU A 2 15.81 -25.55 14.07
N SER A 3 14.83 -25.60 13.18
CA SER A 3 14.39 -24.44 12.43
C SER A 3 13.87 -23.42 13.44
N GLY A 4 14.59 -22.32 13.60
CA GLY A 4 14.10 -21.20 14.38
C GLY A 4 12.84 -20.63 13.71
N GLU A 5 11.68 -21.03 14.19
CA GLU A 5 10.47 -20.26 13.99
C GLU A 5 10.71 -18.92 14.67
N SER A 6 11.00 -17.92 13.85
CA SER A 6 10.96 -16.53 14.28
C SER A 6 9.51 -16.27 14.71
N ILE A 7 9.27 -16.25 16.03
CA ILE A 7 8.00 -15.79 16.58
C ILE A 7 7.90 -14.33 16.20
N VAL A 8 7.19 -14.05 15.13
CA VAL A 8 6.81 -12.68 14.80
C VAL A 8 5.80 -12.28 15.89
N LEU A 9 6.30 -11.57 16.90
CA LEU A 9 5.43 -10.90 17.86
C LEU A 9 4.59 -9.90 17.08
N ASP A 10 3.33 -10.20 16.89
CA ASP A 10 2.43 -9.29 16.22
C ASP A 10 2.13 -8.07 17.12
N GLU A 11 1.74 -6.98 16.50
CA GLU A 11 1.43 -5.73 17.17
C GLU A 11 0.38 -5.91 18.28
N GLN A 12 -0.62 -6.76 18.06
CA GLN A 12 -1.69 -7.01 19.03
C GLN A 12 -1.17 -7.70 20.29
N THR A 13 -0.26 -8.64 20.14
CA THR A 13 0.37 -9.33 21.26
C THR A 13 1.17 -8.35 22.09
N LEU A 14 2.01 -7.53 21.46
CA LEU A 14 2.78 -6.50 22.15
C LEU A 14 1.90 -5.46 22.84
N MET A 15 0.78 -5.08 22.23
CA MET A 15 -0.17 -4.15 22.88
C MET A 15 -0.82 -4.75 24.12
N ARG A 16 -1.15 -6.04 24.11
CA ARG A 16 -1.68 -6.74 25.30
C ARG A 16 -0.62 -6.84 26.40
N GLU A 17 0.60 -7.22 26.05
CA GLU A 17 1.72 -7.30 26.99
C GLU A 17 2.03 -5.93 27.60
N LEU A 18 1.94 -4.85 26.81
CA LEU A 18 2.10 -3.49 27.32
C LEU A 18 1.02 -3.15 28.34
N GLN A 19 -0.24 -3.49 28.07
CA GLN A 19 -1.33 -3.25 29.00
C GLN A 19 -1.12 -4.00 30.33
N VAL A 20 -0.74 -5.27 30.25
CA VAL A 20 -0.43 -6.08 31.46
C VAL A 20 0.74 -5.47 32.25
N ALA A 21 1.81 -5.07 31.59
CA ALA A 21 2.96 -4.47 32.25
C ALA A 21 2.61 -3.14 32.96
N ILE A 22 1.68 -2.36 32.41
CA ILE A 22 1.16 -1.13 33.03
C ILE A 22 0.32 -1.47 34.27
N GLU A 23 -0.58 -2.46 34.16
CA GLU A 23 -1.45 -2.89 35.26
C GLU A 23 -0.66 -3.48 36.43
N GLU A 24 0.44 -4.16 36.14
CA GLU A 24 1.40 -4.69 37.13
C GLU A 24 2.39 -3.64 37.66
N GLU A 25 2.28 -2.39 37.23
CA GLU A 25 3.20 -1.30 37.57
C GLU A 25 4.67 -1.58 37.20
N ASN A 26 4.87 -2.50 36.22
CA ASN A 26 6.20 -2.84 35.71
C ASN A 26 6.61 -1.86 34.60
N TYR A 27 6.93 -0.63 34.99
CA TYR A 27 7.22 0.45 34.05
C TYR A 27 8.48 0.22 33.22
N ALA A 28 9.46 -0.52 33.73
CA ALA A 28 10.67 -0.86 32.96
C ALA A 28 10.34 -1.80 31.79
N GLN A 29 9.48 -2.80 32.02
CA GLN A 29 9.01 -3.70 30.98
C GLN A 29 8.07 -2.98 30.00
N ALA A 30 7.16 -2.17 30.51
CA ALA A 30 6.26 -1.35 29.70
C ALA A 30 7.04 -0.44 28.74
N ALA A 31 8.12 0.18 29.20
CA ALA A 31 8.98 1.02 28.35
C ALA A 31 9.63 0.23 27.21
N LYS A 32 10.15 -0.97 27.48
CA LYS A 32 10.75 -1.84 26.46
C LYS A 32 9.73 -2.27 25.40
N ILE A 33 8.54 -2.67 25.84
CA ILE A 33 7.47 -3.10 24.92
C ILE A 33 7.02 -1.92 24.05
N ARG A 34 6.83 -0.75 24.65
CA ARG A 34 6.49 0.48 23.92
C ARG A 34 7.52 0.80 22.84
N ASP A 35 8.81 0.71 23.18
CA ASP A 35 9.88 1.01 22.23
C ASP A 35 9.95 -0.04 21.12
N GLY A 36 9.71 -1.32 21.43
CA GLY A 36 9.56 -2.38 20.44
C GLY A 36 8.36 -2.18 19.49
N LEU A 37 7.21 -1.78 20.04
CA LEU A 37 6.04 -1.42 19.25
C LEU A 37 6.33 -0.27 18.28
N LYS A 38 7.03 0.76 18.76
CA LYS A 38 7.40 1.90 17.93
C LYS A 38 8.25 1.47 16.73
N VAL A 39 9.27 0.63 16.97
CA VAL A 39 10.11 0.10 15.88
C VAL A 39 9.29 -0.71 14.89
N LEU A 40 8.42 -1.61 15.37
CA LEU A 40 7.55 -2.42 14.52
C LEU A 40 6.62 -1.55 13.66
N GLN A 41 6.07 -0.49 14.24
CA GLN A 41 5.21 0.46 13.54
C GLN A 41 5.97 1.25 12.47
N GLU A 42 7.17 1.72 12.75
CA GLU A 42 8.02 2.40 11.77
C GLU A 42 8.41 1.48 10.60
N ASP A 43 8.73 0.21 10.89
CA ASP A 43 9.06 -0.79 9.87
C ASP A 43 7.84 -1.11 8.97
N SER A 44 6.65 -1.24 9.55
CA SER A 44 5.41 -1.46 8.80
C SER A 44 5.06 -0.27 7.92
N LYS A 45 5.21 0.94 8.44
CA LYS A 45 5.02 2.19 7.69
C LYS A 45 5.96 2.27 6.50
N ALA A 46 7.24 2.00 6.68
CA ALA A 46 8.23 1.98 5.61
C ALA A 46 7.90 0.92 4.55
N SER A 47 7.42 -0.26 4.97
CA SER A 47 7.06 -1.35 4.08
C SER A 47 5.84 -1.04 3.21
N VAL A 48 4.81 -0.41 3.77
CA VAL A 48 3.64 0.05 3.01
C VAL A 48 4.01 1.14 2.00
N LEU A 49 4.83 2.11 2.41
CA LEU A 49 5.34 3.15 1.50
C LEU A 49 6.19 2.56 0.37
N ALA A 50 7.01 1.54 0.67
CA ALA A 50 7.80 0.85 -0.35
C ALA A 50 6.91 0.09 -1.35
N ALA A 51 5.82 -0.55 -0.88
CA ALA A 51 4.83 -1.18 -1.75
C ALA A 51 4.15 -0.17 -2.66
N ASN A 52 3.77 0.99 -2.13
CA ASN A 52 3.21 2.09 -2.90
C ASN A 52 4.19 2.62 -3.96
N ALA A 53 5.47 2.73 -3.62
CA ALA A 53 6.51 3.15 -4.57
C ALA A 53 6.68 2.15 -5.71
N ARG A 54 6.66 0.84 -5.42
CA ARG A 54 6.71 -0.22 -6.44
C ARG A 54 5.49 -0.17 -7.38
N PHE A 55 4.30 0.06 -6.84
CA PHE A 55 3.08 0.25 -7.63
C PHE A 55 3.23 1.40 -8.63
N TYR A 56 3.67 2.57 -8.19
CA TYR A 56 3.87 3.71 -9.09
C TYR A 56 5.01 3.51 -10.08
N ASN A 57 6.05 2.78 -9.71
CA ASN A 57 7.12 2.43 -10.64
C ASN A 57 6.62 1.52 -11.78
N ALA A 58 5.80 0.52 -11.48
CA ALA A 58 5.14 -0.31 -12.49
C ALA A 58 4.18 0.51 -13.36
N PHE A 59 3.42 1.42 -12.74
CA PHE A 59 2.52 2.32 -13.46
C PHE A 59 3.26 3.23 -14.43
N ARG A 60 4.35 3.89 -14.00
CA ARG A 60 5.16 4.76 -14.88
C ARG A 60 5.71 4.04 -16.09
N LYS A 61 6.08 2.79 -15.95
CA LYS A 61 6.71 1.99 -17.00
C LYS A 61 5.73 1.23 -17.88
N GLY A 62 4.46 1.13 -17.49
CA GLY A 62 3.51 0.24 -18.14
C GLY A 62 3.91 -1.24 -18.02
N ASP A 63 4.52 -1.61 -16.88
CA ASP A 63 5.03 -2.95 -16.65
C ASP A 63 3.93 -3.83 -16.04
N LEU A 64 3.23 -4.55 -16.92
CA LEU A 64 2.12 -5.41 -16.52
C LEU A 64 2.60 -6.56 -15.63
N ALA A 65 3.74 -7.16 -15.92
CA ALA A 65 4.27 -8.26 -15.13
C ALA A 65 4.58 -7.83 -13.69
N ALA A 66 5.18 -6.65 -13.52
CA ALA A 66 5.39 -6.04 -12.22
C ALA A 66 4.04 -5.75 -11.54
N MET A 67 3.09 -5.14 -12.25
CA MET A 67 1.76 -4.83 -11.70
C MET A 67 1.04 -6.09 -11.22
N GLN A 68 1.08 -7.17 -11.99
CA GLN A 68 0.50 -8.46 -11.63
C GLN A 68 1.07 -9.03 -10.32
N SER A 69 2.35 -8.80 -10.06
CA SER A 69 3.02 -9.26 -8.83
C SER A 69 2.72 -8.42 -7.59
N LEU A 70 2.22 -7.20 -7.77
CA LEU A 70 1.98 -6.23 -6.69
C LEU A 70 0.55 -6.27 -6.15
N TRP A 71 -0.39 -6.85 -6.90
CA TRP A 71 -1.79 -6.97 -6.51
C TRP A 71 -2.07 -8.28 -5.78
N ALA A 72 -2.96 -8.22 -4.79
CA ALA A 72 -3.50 -9.43 -4.18
C ALA A 72 -4.32 -10.22 -5.22
N LYS A 73 -4.07 -11.53 -5.29
CA LYS A 73 -4.78 -12.42 -6.22
C LYS A 73 -6.07 -12.91 -5.57
N ALA A 74 -7.08 -12.05 -5.55
CA ALA A 74 -8.34 -12.30 -4.88
C ALA A 74 -9.51 -11.63 -5.62
N ASP A 75 -10.72 -12.11 -5.36
CA ASP A 75 -11.93 -11.58 -5.98
C ASP A 75 -12.37 -10.23 -5.41
N ASN A 76 -11.87 -9.89 -4.22
CA ASN A 76 -12.21 -8.66 -3.52
C ASN A 76 -11.29 -7.48 -3.85
N VAL A 77 -10.32 -7.63 -4.74
CA VAL A 77 -9.53 -6.49 -5.20
C VAL A 77 -10.38 -5.57 -6.08
N CYS A 78 -10.11 -4.28 -6.00
CA CYS A 78 -10.92 -3.27 -6.65
C CYS A 78 -10.02 -2.17 -7.23
N CYS A 79 -10.38 -1.67 -8.41
CA CYS A 79 -9.70 -0.56 -9.05
C CYS A 79 -10.71 0.43 -9.61
N VAL A 80 -10.50 1.70 -9.34
CA VAL A 80 -11.27 2.80 -9.95
C VAL A 80 -10.29 3.74 -10.62
N HIS A 81 -10.25 3.72 -11.94
CA HIS A 81 -9.49 4.69 -12.73
C HIS A 81 -10.21 6.04 -12.79
N PRO A 82 -9.50 7.16 -12.98
CA PRO A 82 -10.10 8.49 -12.97
C PRO A 82 -11.26 8.60 -13.97
N GLY A 83 -12.44 9.00 -13.45
CA GLY A 83 -13.64 9.18 -14.26
C GLY A 83 -14.32 7.89 -14.74
N ALA A 84 -13.84 6.73 -14.29
CA ALA A 84 -14.41 5.43 -14.67
C ALA A 84 -15.23 4.81 -13.52
N SER A 85 -16.05 3.82 -13.86
CA SER A 85 -16.73 2.97 -12.88
C SER A 85 -15.76 1.98 -12.24
N GLY A 86 -16.12 1.48 -11.05
CA GLY A 86 -15.30 0.52 -10.31
C GLY A 86 -15.22 -0.84 -11.00
N ILE A 87 -14.04 -1.45 -10.91
CA ILE A 87 -13.70 -2.77 -11.45
C ILE A 87 -13.34 -3.67 -10.27
N GLN A 88 -13.84 -4.88 -10.25
CA GLN A 88 -13.59 -5.85 -9.18
C GLN A 88 -13.03 -7.16 -9.72
N GLY A 89 -12.18 -7.80 -8.93
CA GLY A 89 -11.53 -9.05 -9.26
C GLY A 89 -10.18 -8.87 -9.96
N TYR A 90 -9.24 -9.74 -9.62
CA TYR A 90 -7.86 -9.66 -10.06
C TYR A 90 -7.72 -9.61 -11.59
N ASP A 91 -8.37 -10.52 -12.32
CA ASP A 91 -8.22 -10.61 -13.77
C ASP A 91 -8.75 -9.37 -14.49
N ASP A 92 -9.93 -8.89 -14.10
CA ASP A 92 -10.55 -7.70 -14.68
C ASP A 92 -9.74 -6.43 -14.34
N VAL A 93 -9.18 -6.35 -13.13
CA VAL A 93 -8.28 -5.25 -12.74
C VAL A 93 -7.01 -5.25 -13.59
N MET A 94 -6.39 -6.42 -13.83
CA MET A 94 -5.20 -6.51 -14.69
C MET A 94 -5.51 -6.13 -16.14
N GLU A 95 -6.62 -6.61 -16.69
CA GLU A 95 -7.09 -6.22 -18.02
C GLU A 95 -7.31 -4.69 -18.10
N SER A 96 -7.86 -4.09 -17.05
CA SER A 96 -8.08 -2.64 -17.01
C SER A 96 -6.78 -1.83 -17.12
N TRP A 97 -5.69 -2.31 -16.52
CA TRP A 97 -4.37 -1.67 -16.65
C TRP A 97 -3.84 -1.76 -18.06
N GLU A 98 -3.99 -2.90 -18.74
CA GLU A 98 -3.60 -3.03 -20.14
C GLU A 98 -4.38 -2.03 -21.03
N LEU A 99 -5.69 -1.93 -20.83
CA LEU A 99 -6.54 -1.00 -21.58
C LEU A 99 -6.18 0.47 -21.35
N VAL A 100 -5.92 0.85 -20.10
CA VAL A 100 -5.49 2.22 -19.75
C VAL A 100 -4.17 2.56 -20.43
N TRP A 101 -3.22 1.63 -20.46
CA TRP A 101 -1.89 1.88 -21.01
C TRP A 101 -1.81 1.85 -22.54
N MET A 102 -2.78 1.26 -23.22
CA MET A 102 -2.80 1.16 -24.69
C MET A 102 -2.66 2.50 -25.41
N ASN A 103 -3.10 3.58 -24.78
CA ASN A 103 -3.12 4.91 -25.39
C ASN A 103 -2.00 5.83 -24.88
N TYR A 104 -1.03 5.30 -24.13
CA TYR A 104 0.02 6.09 -23.52
C TYR A 104 1.40 5.76 -24.09
N ASP A 105 2.22 6.80 -24.21
CA ASP A 105 3.66 6.65 -24.47
C ASP A 105 4.42 6.56 -23.14
N PHE A 106 5.32 5.60 -23.04
CA PHE A 106 6.09 5.37 -21.83
C PHE A 106 7.52 5.92 -21.93
N PRO A 107 8.14 6.28 -20.79
CA PRO A 107 7.57 6.30 -19.43
C PRO A 107 6.61 7.47 -19.20
N LEU A 108 5.63 7.26 -18.32
CA LEU A 108 4.77 8.33 -17.85
C LEU A 108 5.50 9.21 -16.84
N GLU A 109 5.18 10.51 -16.83
CA GLU A 109 5.60 11.39 -15.75
C GLU A 109 4.53 11.37 -14.66
N ILE A 110 4.90 10.91 -13.47
CA ILE A 110 4.01 10.84 -12.30
C ILE A 110 4.71 11.48 -11.11
N GLU A 111 4.06 12.47 -10.52
CA GLU A 111 4.49 13.09 -9.26
C GLU A 111 3.45 12.82 -8.18
N LEU A 112 3.91 12.46 -7.00
CA LEU A 112 3.05 12.27 -5.83
C LEU A 112 3.28 13.40 -4.83
N LYS A 113 2.19 14.02 -4.39
CA LYS A 113 2.21 15.06 -3.35
C LYS A 113 1.31 14.67 -2.19
N ASN A 114 1.63 15.19 -1.00
CA ASN A 114 0.86 14.96 0.22
C ASN A 114 0.68 13.48 0.54
N VAL A 115 1.72 12.68 0.35
CA VAL A 115 1.71 11.24 0.63
C VAL A 115 1.56 11.03 2.12
N ARG A 116 0.51 10.32 2.51
CA ARG A 116 0.23 9.93 3.90
C ARG A 116 0.01 8.43 3.96
N VAL A 117 0.58 7.80 4.98
CA VAL A 117 0.46 6.37 5.22
C VAL A 117 -0.15 6.10 6.58
N HIS A 118 -1.08 5.16 6.61
CA HIS A 118 -1.68 4.64 7.83
C HIS A 118 -1.74 3.12 7.73
N PHE A 119 -1.65 2.44 8.85
CA PHE A 119 -1.82 1.00 8.89
C PHE A 119 -2.36 0.57 10.26
N ARG A 120 -3.00 -0.58 10.28
CA ARG A 120 -3.45 -1.25 11.48
C ARG A 120 -3.41 -2.76 11.25
N GLY A 121 -2.55 -3.45 12.00
CA GLY A 121 -2.32 -4.88 11.78
C GLY A 121 -1.80 -5.15 10.36
N ASP A 122 -2.49 -6.02 9.64
CA ASP A 122 -2.13 -6.46 8.29
C ASP A 122 -2.81 -5.66 7.17
N VAL A 123 -3.42 -4.53 7.49
CA VAL A 123 -4.04 -3.62 6.51
C VAL A 123 -3.41 -2.24 6.63
N GLY A 124 -3.02 -1.68 5.51
CA GLY A 124 -2.50 -0.33 5.43
C GLY A 124 -3.07 0.42 4.24
N TYR A 125 -3.06 1.75 4.30
CA TYR A 125 -3.44 2.55 3.15
C TYR A 125 -2.55 3.77 3.00
N VAL A 126 -2.41 4.19 1.76
CA VAL A 126 -1.70 5.42 1.37
C VAL A 126 -2.69 6.32 0.67
N THR A 127 -2.76 7.58 1.10
CA THR A 127 -3.45 8.64 0.36
C THR A 127 -2.43 9.61 -0.20
N CYS A 128 -2.69 10.13 -1.39
CA CYS A 128 -1.85 11.14 -2.01
C CYS A 128 -2.62 11.91 -3.08
N VAL A 129 -2.04 13.01 -3.55
CA VAL A 129 -2.43 13.63 -4.80
C VAL A 129 -1.45 13.18 -5.88
N GLU A 130 -1.99 12.52 -6.89
CA GLU A 130 -1.25 11.99 -8.03
C GLU A 130 -1.36 12.97 -9.19
N PHE A 131 -0.22 13.43 -9.68
CA PHE A 131 -0.13 14.21 -10.91
C PHE A 131 0.43 13.34 -12.00
N VAL A 132 -0.34 13.16 -13.08
CA VAL A 132 0.06 12.36 -14.23
C VAL A 132 0.13 13.24 -15.46
N ARG A 133 1.22 13.15 -16.20
CA ARG A 133 1.37 13.74 -17.52
C ARG A 133 1.76 12.70 -18.54
N THR A 134 0.97 12.59 -19.57
CA THR A 134 1.32 11.84 -20.77
C THR A 134 2.08 12.74 -21.72
N LYS A 135 2.92 12.15 -22.58
CA LYS A 135 3.74 12.89 -23.54
C LYS A 135 2.86 13.78 -24.44
N GLY A 136 3.17 15.07 -24.46
CA GLY A 136 2.44 16.05 -25.28
C GLY A 136 1.12 16.54 -24.70
N SER A 137 0.73 16.12 -23.46
CA SER A 137 -0.49 16.57 -22.80
C SER A 137 -0.21 17.39 -21.52
N SER A 138 -1.25 18.05 -21.03
CA SER A 138 -1.21 18.75 -19.74
C SER A 138 -1.23 17.77 -18.57
N TRP A 139 -0.83 18.25 -17.39
CA TRP A 139 -0.96 17.49 -16.16
C TRP A 139 -2.42 17.27 -15.78
N GLY A 140 -2.76 16.02 -15.45
CA GLY A 140 -3.99 15.67 -14.74
C GLY A 140 -3.70 15.40 -13.27
N ALA A 141 -4.63 15.74 -12.40
CA ALA A 141 -4.50 15.50 -10.97
C ALA A 141 -5.64 14.62 -10.45
N GLN A 142 -5.31 13.71 -9.55
CA GLN A 142 -6.24 12.82 -8.88
C GLN A 142 -5.94 12.77 -7.38
N PHE A 143 -6.99 12.69 -6.56
CA PHE A 143 -6.85 12.22 -5.19
C PHE A 143 -6.92 10.69 -5.20
N VAL A 144 -5.94 10.05 -4.59
CA VAL A 144 -5.78 8.60 -4.65
C VAL A 144 -5.80 8.00 -3.26
N THR A 145 -6.49 6.87 -3.14
CA THR A 145 -6.40 5.96 -2.00
C THR A 145 -5.94 4.59 -2.50
N ASN A 146 -4.81 4.13 -2.01
CA ASN A 146 -4.30 2.79 -2.23
C ASN A 146 -4.36 2.00 -0.93
N VAL A 147 -5.07 0.89 -0.92
CA VAL A 147 -5.16 -0.01 0.23
C VAL A 147 -4.29 -1.23 0.00
N PHE A 148 -3.50 -1.59 1.00
CA PHE A 148 -2.58 -2.71 0.99
C PHE A 148 -2.96 -3.71 2.08
N GLU A 149 -2.81 -4.97 1.79
CA GLU A 149 -2.97 -6.07 2.73
C GLU A 149 -1.66 -6.86 2.82
N LYS A 150 -1.26 -7.22 4.04
CA LYS A 150 -0.10 -8.07 4.27
C LYS A 150 -0.52 -9.53 4.13
N ILE A 151 -0.05 -10.17 3.07
CA ILE A 151 -0.35 -11.56 2.73
C ILE A 151 0.97 -12.32 2.62
N ASP A 152 1.14 -13.37 3.41
CA ASP A 152 2.37 -14.16 3.45
C ASP A 152 3.65 -13.31 3.61
N GLY A 153 3.58 -12.31 4.49
CA GLY A 153 4.69 -11.42 4.79
C GLY A 153 4.93 -10.30 3.76
N GLN A 154 4.10 -10.20 2.71
CA GLN A 154 4.21 -9.18 1.66
C GLN A 154 3.02 -8.22 1.68
N TRP A 155 3.28 -6.94 1.53
CA TRP A 155 2.25 -5.94 1.34
C TRP A 155 1.85 -5.89 -0.13
N LEU A 156 0.62 -6.33 -0.41
CA LEU A 156 0.02 -6.36 -1.75
C LEU A 156 -1.13 -5.36 -1.81
N ILE A 157 -1.27 -4.68 -2.95
CA ILE A 157 -2.38 -3.74 -3.13
C ILE A 157 -3.68 -4.50 -3.37
N SER A 158 -4.75 -4.09 -2.69
CA SER A 158 -6.10 -4.62 -2.84
C SER A 158 -7.09 -3.62 -3.40
N ILE A 159 -6.85 -2.31 -3.19
CA ILE A 159 -7.69 -1.26 -3.73
C ILE A 159 -6.81 -0.12 -4.27
N HIS A 160 -7.09 0.30 -5.49
CA HIS A 160 -6.64 1.56 -6.06
C HIS A 160 -7.85 2.37 -6.47
N HIS A 161 -8.02 3.54 -5.88
CA HIS A 161 -9.11 4.44 -6.22
C HIS A 161 -8.57 5.83 -6.50
N ALA A 162 -8.73 6.28 -7.73
CA ALA A 162 -8.30 7.59 -8.19
C ALA A 162 -9.52 8.43 -8.64
N SER A 163 -9.70 9.59 -8.00
CA SER A 163 -10.75 10.54 -8.35
C SER A 163 -10.14 11.83 -8.88
N PRO A 164 -10.61 12.36 -10.03
CA PRO A 164 -10.12 13.63 -10.54
C PRO A 164 -10.32 14.77 -9.55
N VAL A 165 -9.34 15.67 -9.46
CA VAL A 165 -9.43 16.91 -8.72
C VAL A 165 -9.11 18.09 -9.63
N ASP A 166 -9.70 19.24 -9.36
CA ASP A 166 -9.41 20.47 -10.09
C ASP A 166 -8.00 20.99 -9.71
N LEU A 167 -7.26 21.47 -10.71
CA LEU A 167 -5.90 22.03 -10.56
C LEU A 167 -5.98 23.53 -10.31
#